data_4f95878cf045d1e3362fe1a805031572
#
_entry.id   4f95878cf045d1e3362fe1a805031572
#
_cell.length_a   1.000
_cell.length_b   1.000
_cell.length_c   1.000
_cell.angle_alpha   90.00
_cell.angle_beta   90.00
_cell.angle_gamma   90.00
#
_symmetry.space_group_name_H-M   'P 1'
#
loop_
_entity.id
_entity.type
_entity.pdbx_description
1 polymer ?
#
loop_
_entity_poly.entity_id
_entity_poly.type
_entity_poly.pdbx_seq_one_letter_code
_entity_poly.pdbx_strand_id
1 'polypeptide(L)'
;MPLVVKKALAARLAALPELRRLLADVGLLTGLTVRFWPAVTAAEEAGLAAAGPEPVGCCAWLWREPAGCRMCVSFRQKLRERAAHEPATARCDAGLWELLVPVPVGGVVAGHFVVAGLREEATTTTADNRARHLLARRGLDLRPDELARLRAAAPGWDAARRDALSRLLQAGAERVARAISDHLASAPDGVPELVERAYAIVHAEYARGLRVPALARRLGVSAAHLSRTFHHATGLRLVDYVARYRAERARALLLEGDRAVAEVARASGFASISQFNRVFRATFGAAPRQLRAMTTS
;
A
#
# COMPACT_ATOMS: atom_id res chain seq x y z
N MET A 1 -5.97 17.30 -4.07
CA MET A 1 -4.51 17.08 -4.23
C MET A 1 -4.32 15.92 -5.19
N PRO A 2 -3.60 16.05 -6.31
CA PRO A 2 -3.42 14.99 -7.30
C PRO A 2 -2.80 13.74 -6.64
N LEU A 3 -3.19 12.55 -7.10
CA LEU A 3 -2.73 11.24 -6.60
C LEU A 3 -1.20 11.13 -6.49
N VAL A 4 -0.51 11.85 -7.34
CA VAL A 4 0.94 11.88 -7.45
C VAL A 4 1.62 12.60 -6.31
N VAL A 5 1.03 13.70 -5.84
CA VAL A 5 1.53 14.41 -4.64
C VAL A 5 1.39 13.52 -3.41
N LYS A 6 0.33 12.70 -3.36
CA LYS A 6 0.15 11.69 -2.31
C LYS A 6 1.28 10.63 -2.32
N LYS A 7 1.75 10.19 -3.50
CA LYS A 7 2.82 9.18 -3.61
C LYS A 7 4.20 9.72 -3.29
N ALA A 8 4.53 10.90 -3.77
CA ALA A 8 5.80 11.56 -3.44
C ALA A 8 5.86 11.89 -1.94
N LEU A 9 4.75 12.36 -1.39
CA LEU A 9 4.60 12.57 0.04
C LEU A 9 4.74 11.26 0.81
N ALA A 10 4.12 10.18 0.36
CA ALA A 10 4.19 8.87 0.99
C ALA A 10 5.61 8.28 1.01
N ALA A 11 6.38 8.42 -0.07
CA ALA A 11 7.78 7.99 -0.12
C ALA A 11 8.67 8.82 0.82
N ARG A 12 8.46 10.15 0.85
CA ARG A 12 9.14 11.06 1.80
C ARG A 12 8.76 10.74 3.25
N LEU A 13 7.49 10.44 3.51
CA LEU A 13 7.00 10.02 4.81
C LEU A 13 7.71 8.77 5.30
N ALA A 14 7.76 7.73 4.48
CA ALA A 14 8.43 6.48 4.83
C ALA A 14 9.94 6.65 5.11
N ALA A 15 10.54 7.71 4.59
CA ALA A 15 11.95 8.06 4.80
C ALA A 15 12.22 8.94 6.04
N LEU A 16 11.17 9.54 6.65
CA LEU A 16 11.32 10.44 7.79
C LEU A 16 11.91 9.72 9.01
N PRO A 17 12.99 10.26 9.61
CA PRO A 17 13.59 9.68 10.81
C PRO A 17 12.59 9.59 11.98
N GLU A 18 11.74 10.58 12.15
CA GLU A 18 10.70 10.65 13.20
C GLU A 18 9.70 9.51 13.07
N LEU A 19 9.25 9.23 11.83
CA LEU A 19 8.34 8.11 11.56
C LEU A 19 9.02 6.78 11.87
N ARG A 20 10.26 6.60 11.42
CA ARG A 20 11.02 5.35 11.66
C ARG A 20 11.26 5.11 13.15
N ARG A 21 11.62 6.15 13.89
CA ARG A 21 11.80 6.08 15.36
C ARG A 21 10.48 5.70 16.03
N LEU A 22 9.39 6.40 15.73
CA LEU A 22 8.08 6.08 16.31
C LEU A 22 7.69 4.61 16.08
N LEU A 23 7.83 4.11 14.84
CA LEU A 23 7.48 2.72 14.52
C LEU A 23 8.39 1.72 15.28
N ALA A 24 9.68 2.02 15.40
CA ALA A 24 10.62 1.20 16.15
C ALA A 24 10.32 1.20 17.65
N ASP A 25 10.09 2.37 18.25
CA ASP A 25 9.81 2.54 19.67
C ASP A 25 8.51 1.85 20.07
N VAL A 26 7.44 2.03 19.27
CA VAL A 26 6.17 1.31 19.51
C VAL A 26 6.36 -0.19 19.37
N GLY A 27 7.11 -0.64 18.38
CA GLY A 27 7.45 -2.06 18.20
C GLY A 27 8.21 -2.63 19.39
N LEU A 28 9.20 -1.90 19.90
CA LEU A 28 9.99 -2.31 21.06
C LEU A 28 9.14 -2.39 22.34
N LEU A 29 8.28 -1.40 22.57
CA LEU A 29 7.44 -1.33 23.76
C LEU A 29 6.30 -2.35 23.78
N THR A 30 5.76 -2.67 22.61
CA THR A 30 4.54 -3.49 22.48
C THR A 30 4.78 -4.91 21.97
N GLY A 31 5.95 -5.18 21.40
CA GLY A 31 6.24 -6.42 20.67
C GLY A 31 5.48 -6.54 19.34
N LEU A 32 4.80 -5.49 18.89
CA LEU A 32 3.99 -5.50 17.68
C LEU A 32 4.74 -4.91 16.49
N THR A 33 4.44 -5.42 15.31
CA THR A 33 4.86 -4.79 14.06
C THR A 33 3.85 -3.72 13.67
N VAL A 34 4.23 -2.46 13.86
CA VAL A 34 3.49 -1.30 13.35
C VAL A 34 4.07 -0.90 12.01
N ARG A 35 3.22 -0.69 11.02
CA ARG A 35 3.60 -0.29 9.66
C ARG A 35 2.98 1.05 9.32
N PHE A 36 3.64 1.79 8.46
CA PHE A 36 3.03 2.94 7.81
C PHE A 36 2.61 2.56 6.40
N TRP A 37 1.33 2.71 6.12
CA TRP A 37 0.78 2.56 4.78
C TRP A 37 0.43 3.92 4.23
N PRO A 38 1.10 4.35 3.18
CA PRO A 38 0.76 5.60 2.51
C PRO A 38 -0.65 5.52 1.93
N ALA A 39 -1.30 6.69 1.79
CA ALA A 39 -2.60 6.80 1.15
C ALA A 39 -2.46 6.50 -0.35
N VAL A 40 -2.62 5.25 -0.70
CA VAL A 40 -2.52 4.70 -2.05
C VAL A 40 -3.87 4.14 -2.48
N THR A 41 -4.08 3.99 -3.77
CA THR A 41 -5.30 3.36 -4.29
C THR A 41 -5.36 1.87 -3.94
N ALA A 42 -6.56 1.28 -3.93
CA ALA A 42 -6.75 -0.16 -3.70
C ALA A 42 -5.88 -1.04 -4.63
N ALA A 43 -5.59 -0.53 -5.85
CA ALA A 43 -4.71 -1.17 -6.82
C ALA A 43 -3.24 -1.23 -6.34
N GLU A 44 -2.79 -0.22 -5.61
CA GLU A 44 -1.43 -0.13 -5.07
C GLU A 44 -1.27 -0.93 -3.78
N GLU A 45 -2.36 -1.11 -3.05
CA GLU A 45 -2.39 -1.85 -1.80
C GLU A 45 -2.01 -3.32 -1.97
N ALA A 46 -2.52 -3.97 -3.02
CA ALA A 46 -2.15 -5.36 -3.31
C ALA A 46 -0.67 -5.51 -3.73
N GLY A 47 -0.05 -4.45 -4.30
CA GLY A 47 1.39 -4.42 -4.59
C GLY A 47 2.25 -4.14 -3.35
N LEU A 48 1.79 -3.26 -2.45
CA LEU A 48 2.48 -2.95 -1.19
C LEU A 48 2.43 -4.10 -0.20
N ALA A 49 1.39 -4.89 -0.25
CA ALA A 49 1.25 -6.08 0.56
C ALA A 49 2.32 -7.14 0.27
N ALA A 50 2.81 -7.19 -0.96
CA ALA A 50 3.94 -8.04 -1.36
C ALA A 50 5.32 -7.48 -0.97
N ALA A 51 5.42 -6.20 -0.63
CA ALA A 51 6.68 -5.49 -0.35
C ALA A 51 6.94 -5.21 1.15
N GLY A 52 5.99 -5.54 2.06
CA GLY A 52 6.15 -5.37 3.51
C GLY A 52 6.89 -6.54 4.15
N PRO A 53 7.33 -6.42 5.43
CA PRO A 53 7.84 -7.56 6.18
C PRO A 53 6.80 -8.68 6.17
N GLU A 54 7.27 -9.94 6.02
CA GLU A 54 6.37 -11.09 5.87
C GLU A 54 5.33 -11.13 7.01
N PRO A 55 4.04 -11.24 6.68
CA PRO A 55 3.03 -11.49 7.69
C PRO A 55 3.31 -12.84 8.36
N VAL A 56 2.93 -13.00 9.61
CA VAL A 56 3.12 -14.24 10.37
C VAL A 56 1.80 -14.99 10.56
N GLY A 57 1.89 -16.28 10.80
CA GLY A 57 0.74 -17.12 11.16
C GLY A 57 -0.37 -17.10 10.10
N CYS A 58 -1.59 -16.86 10.55
CA CYS A 58 -2.79 -16.87 9.70
C CYS A 58 -2.73 -15.85 8.56
N CYS A 59 -2.18 -14.66 8.82
CA CYS A 59 -2.02 -13.63 7.78
C CYS A 59 -1.05 -14.11 6.68
N ALA A 60 0.06 -14.75 7.04
CA ALA A 60 1.01 -15.30 6.06
C ALA A 60 0.36 -16.38 5.18
N TRP A 61 -0.43 -17.26 5.78
CA TRP A 61 -1.17 -18.28 5.06
C TRP A 61 -2.19 -17.68 4.10
N LEU A 62 -3.03 -16.73 4.57
CA LEU A 62 -4.03 -16.04 3.75
C LEU A 62 -3.43 -15.34 2.53
N TRP A 63 -2.23 -14.76 2.69
CA TRP A 63 -1.57 -14.05 1.59
C TRP A 63 -1.01 -14.96 0.49
N ARG A 64 -0.75 -16.23 0.80
CA ARG A 64 -0.34 -17.25 -0.19
C ARG A 64 -1.52 -17.74 -1.02
N GLU A 65 -2.72 -17.67 -0.45
CA GLU A 65 -3.95 -18.10 -1.11
C GLU A 65 -4.60 -16.94 -1.88
N PRO A 66 -4.90 -17.09 -3.18
CA PRO A 66 -5.50 -16.02 -3.98
C PRO A 66 -6.80 -15.49 -3.38
N ALA A 67 -7.68 -16.36 -2.89
CA ALA A 67 -8.94 -15.98 -2.26
C ALA A 67 -8.70 -15.23 -0.94
N GLY A 68 -7.71 -15.65 -0.15
CA GLY A 68 -7.29 -15.00 1.08
C GLY A 68 -6.74 -13.59 0.83
N CYS A 69 -5.90 -13.43 -0.16
CA CYS A 69 -5.37 -12.13 -0.56
C CYS A 69 -6.49 -11.15 -0.96
N ARG A 70 -7.45 -11.58 -1.82
CA ARG A 70 -8.62 -10.76 -2.20
C ARG A 70 -9.45 -10.36 -0.99
N MET A 71 -9.70 -11.31 -0.09
CA MET A 71 -10.45 -11.05 1.15
C MET A 71 -9.75 -9.99 2.01
N CYS A 72 -8.44 -10.11 2.23
CA CYS A 72 -7.67 -9.14 3.00
C CYS A 72 -7.68 -7.75 2.36
N VAL A 73 -7.51 -7.64 1.04
CA VAL A 73 -7.55 -6.37 0.31
C VAL A 73 -8.93 -5.71 0.45
N SER A 74 -10.01 -6.46 0.22
CA SER A 74 -11.38 -5.94 0.35
C SER A 74 -11.70 -5.51 1.79
N PHE A 75 -11.30 -6.29 2.79
CA PHE A 75 -11.46 -5.96 4.19
C PHE A 75 -10.75 -4.63 4.54
N ARG A 76 -9.50 -4.49 4.13
CA ARG A 76 -8.68 -3.31 4.42
C ARG A 76 -9.18 -2.05 3.72
N GLN A 77 -9.71 -2.18 2.51
CA GLN A 77 -10.33 -1.05 1.83
C GLN A 77 -11.50 -0.50 2.64
N LYS A 78 -12.41 -1.37 3.12
CA LYS A 78 -13.54 -0.97 3.96
C LYS A 78 -13.07 -0.38 5.30
N LEU A 79 -12.01 -0.94 5.88
CA LEU A 79 -11.47 -0.42 7.13
C LEU A 79 -10.84 0.97 6.95
N ARG A 80 -10.19 1.25 5.81
CA ARG A 80 -9.69 2.58 5.46
C ARG A 80 -10.77 3.61 5.30
N GLU A 81 -11.88 3.26 4.66
CA GLU A 81 -13.03 4.17 4.53
C GLU A 81 -13.54 4.58 5.91
N ARG A 82 -13.56 3.63 6.86
CA ARG A 82 -13.90 3.91 8.27
C ARG A 82 -12.82 4.71 9.00
N ALA A 83 -11.55 4.52 8.66
CA ALA A 83 -10.41 5.23 9.23
C ALA A 83 -10.07 6.52 8.49
N ALA A 84 -11.02 7.13 7.77
CA ALA A 84 -10.79 8.32 6.96
C ALA A 84 -10.40 9.56 7.79
N HIS A 85 -10.89 9.67 9.02
CA HIS A 85 -10.63 10.83 9.88
C HIS A 85 -10.22 10.46 11.30
N GLU A 86 -10.64 9.29 11.78
CA GLU A 86 -10.41 8.80 13.15
C GLU A 86 -9.86 7.38 13.11
N PRO A 87 -9.18 6.91 14.17
CA PRO A 87 -8.76 5.52 14.28
C PRO A 87 -9.93 4.56 14.12
N ALA A 88 -9.73 3.49 13.38
CA ALA A 88 -10.73 2.44 13.21
C ALA A 88 -10.13 1.07 13.50
N THR A 89 -10.91 0.24 14.18
CA THR A 89 -10.62 -1.17 14.40
C THR A 89 -11.69 -2.04 13.78
N ALA A 90 -11.31 -3.18 13.25
CA ALA A 90 -12.26 -4.20 12.81
C ALA A 90 -11.64 -5.60 12.90
N ARG A 91 -12.52 -6.60 12.95
CA ARG A 91 -12.15 -8.00 12.90
C ARG A 91 -12.34 -8.53 11.49
N CYS A 92 -11.30 -9.14 10.92
CA CYS A 92 -11.37 -9.77 9.60
C CYS A 92 -12.10 -11.13 9.65
N ASP A 93 -12.37 -11.72 8.49
CA ASP A 93 -13.07 -13.01 8.39
C ASP A 93 -12.28 -14.17 9.06
N ALA A 94 -10.94 -14.05 9.17
CA ALA A 94 -10.11 -14.98 9.94
C ALA A 94 -10.17 -14.76 11.46
N GLY A 95 -10.98 -13.83 11.94
CA GLY A 95 -11.18 -13.54 13.36
C GLY A 95 -10.03 -12.75 14.02
N LEU A 96 -9.15 -12.16 13.23
CA LEU A 96 -8.06 -11.32 13.72
C LEU A 96 -8.45 -9.83 13.66
N TRP A 97 -8.00 -9.07 14.65
CA TRP A 97 -8.18 -7.63 14.67
C TRP A 97 -7.12 -6.90 13.86
N GLU A 98 -7.53 -5.84 13.23
CA GLU A 98 -6.67 -4.85 12.58
C GLU A 98 -7.06 -3.46 13.06
N LEU A 99 -6.05 -2.64 13.37
CA LEU A 99 -6.17 -1.24 13.76
C LEU A 99 -5.54 -0.38 12.69
N LEU A 100 -6.29 0.61 12.19
CA LEU A 100 -5.79 1.68 11.33
C LEU A 100 -5.92 3.02 12.04
N VAL A 101 -4.82 3.78 12.05
CA VAL A 101 -4.78 5.15 12.59
C VAL A 101 -4.38 6.11 11.48
N PRO A 102 -5.22 7.06 11.08
CA PRO A 102 -4.92 7.99 10.00
C PRO A 102 -3.80 8.97 10.40
N VAL A 103 -2.97 9.35 9.44
CA VAL A 103 -1.95 10.40 9.58
C VAL A 103 -2.37 11.58 8.72
N PRO A 104 -3.03 12.59 9.32
CA PRO A 104 -3.51 13.76 8.58
C PRO A 104 -2.37 14.77 8.38
N VAL A 105 -2.20 15.25 7.15
CA VAL A 105 -1.23 16.29 6.78
C VAL A 105 -1.94 17.34 5.92
N GLY A 106 -2.01 18.56 6.37
CA GLY A 106 -2.65 19.65 5.61
C GLY A 106 -4.11 19.36 5.23
N GLY A 107 -4.87 18.73 6.12
CA GLY A 107 -6.29 18.38 5.88
C GLY A 107 -6.52 17.14 4.99
N VAL A 108 -5.45 16.43 4.62
CA VAL A 108 -5.52 15.22 3.79
C VAL A 108 -4.86 14.06 4.52
N VAL A 109 -5.47 12.88 4.49
CA VAL A 109 -4.83 11.66 5.03
C VAL A 109 -3.69 11.26 4.12
N ALA A 110 -2.46 11.38 4.62
CA ALA A 110 -1.24 11.01 3.89
C ALA A 110 -0.95 9.51 3.95
N GLY A 111 -1.52 8.82 4.91
CA GLY A 111 -1.40 7.39 5.11
C GLY A 111 -2.03 6.94 6.44
N HIS A 112 -1.79 5.69 6.79
CA HIS A 112 -2.27 5.11 8.05
C HIS A 112 -1.15 4.36 8.75
N PHE A 113 -1.09 4.44 10.06
CA PHE A 113 -0.44 3.41 10.84
C PHE A 113 -1.33 2.18 10.88
N VAL A 114 -0.72 1.03 10.66
CA VAL A 114 -1.42 -0.24 10.57
C VAL A 114 -0.82 -1.24 11.55
N VAL A 115 -1.65 -1.79 12.39
CA VAL A 115 -1.35 -2.96 13.21
C VAL A 115 -2.32 -4.05 12.84
N ALA A 116 -1.82 -5.14 12.31
CA ALA A 116 -2.63 -6.24 11.80
C ALA A 116 -2.34 -7.55 12.52
N GLY A 117 -3.31 -8.46 12.51
CA GLY A 117 -3.13 -9.81 13.01
C GLY A 117 -3.15 -9.92 14.53
N LEU A 118 -3.88 -9.05 15.23
CA LEU A 118 -4.08 -9.15 16.68
C LEU A 118 -5.14 -10.20 17.00
N ARG A 119 -4.82 -11.12 17.91
CA ARG A 119 -5.77 -12.12 18.41
C ARG A 119 -6.41 -11.62 19.72
N GLU A 120 -7.69 -11.82 19.89
CA GLU A 120 -8.34 -11.56 21.18
C GLU A 120 -7.89 -12.60 22.21
N GLU A 121 -7.46 -12.17 23.40
CA GLU A 121 -6.97 -13.09 24.42
C GLU A 121 -8.04 -14.12 24.86
N ALA A 122 -9.29 -13.69 24.96
CA ALA A 122 -10.43 -14.54 25.30
C ALA A 122 -11.08 -15.19 24.07
N THR A 123 -10.27 -15.81 23.19
CA THR A 123 -10.83 -16.50 22.02
C THR A 123 -11.59 -17.77 22.43
N THR A 124 -12.86 -17.83 22.09
CA THR A 124 -13.73 -18.98 22.35
C THR A 124 -13.77 -19.91 21.14
N THR A 125 -14.07 -21.21 21.36
CA THR A 125 -14.33 -22.19 20.30
C THR A 125 -15.39 -21.71 19.30
N THR A 126 -16.38 -20.94 19.78
CA THR A 126 -17.40 -20.34 18.92
C THR A 126 -16.81 -19.32 17.94
N ALA A 127 -15.87 -18.49 18.37
CA ALA A 127 -15.18 -17.52 17.50
C ALA A 127 -14.32 -18.22 16.43
N ASP A 128 -13.68 -19.32 16.77
CA ASP A 128 -12.90 -20.13 15.83
C ASP A 128 -13.80 -20.81 14.79
N ASN A 129 -14.92 -21.36 15.20
CA ASN A 129 -15.91 -21.96 14.32
C ASN A 129 -16.51 -20.92 13.36
N ARG A 130 -16.81 -19.71 13.84
CA ARG A 130 -17.29 -18.62 13.00
C ARG A 130 -16.24 -18.20 11.96
N ALA A 131 -14.99 -18.02 12.36
CA ALA A 131 -13.92 -17.69 11.44
C ALA A 131 -13.74 -18.75 10.36
N ARG A 132 -13.72 -20.03 10.74
CA ARG A 132 -13.64 -21.14 9.81
C ARG A 132 -14.78 -21.15 8.81
N HIS A 133 -16.02 -20.97 9.27
CA HIS A 133 -17.19 -20.88 8.39
C HIS A 133 -17.10 -19.73 7.39
N LEU A 134 -16.65 -18.55 7.84
CA LEU A 134 -16.46 -17.39 6.94
C LEU A 134 -15.36 -17.65 5.91
N LEU A 135 -14.26 -18.28 6.30
CA LEU A 135 -13.17 -18.64 5.38
C LEU A 135 -13.62 -19.70 4.36
N ALA A 136 -14.34 -20.74 4.80
CA ALA A 136 -14.88 -21.78 3.91
C ALA A 136 -15.82 -21.20 2.84
N ARG A 137 -16.66 -20.22 3.19
CA ARG A 137 -17.50 -19.49 2.21
C ARG A 137 -16.71 -18.72 1.16
N ARG A 138 -15.41 -18.48 1.39
CA ARG A 138 -14.49 -17.86 0.45
C ARG A 138 -13.63 -18.89 -0.31
N GLY A 139 -13.94 -20.17 -0.18
CA GLY A 139 -13.14 -21.26 -0.76
C GLY A 139 -11.82 -21.50 -0.04
N LEU A 140 -11.71 -21.06 1.22
CA LEU A 140 -10.54 -21.24 2.10
C LEU A 140 -10.90 -22.26 3.18
N ASP A 141 -10.78 -23.54 2.87
CA ASP A 141 -11.13 -24.60 3.82
C ASP A 141 -9.93 -24.98 4.68
N LEU A 142 -10.08 -24.83 5.99
CA LEU A 142 -9.08 -25.14 7.01
C LEU A 142 -9.67 -26.08 8.04
N ARG A 143 -8.89 -27.07 8.44
CA ARG A 143 -9.25 -27.90 9.58
C ARG A 143 -9.26 -27.07 10.88
N PRO A 144 -10.08 -27.43 11.87
CA PRO A 144 -10.18 -26.68 13.12
C PRO A 144 -8.82 -26.47 13.84
N ASP A 145 -8.03 -27.54 13.91
CA ASP A 145 -6.71 -27.55 14.54
C ASP A 145 -5.69 -26.70 13.77
N GLU A 146 -5.82 -26.61 12.46
CA GLU A 146 -4.94 -25.82 11.60
C GLU A 146 -5.21 -24.34 11.75
N LEU A 147 -6.47 -23.90 11.71
CA LEU A 147 -6.83 -22.50 11.96
C LEU A 147 -6.42 -22.07 13.36
N ALA A 148 -6.63 -22.91 14.38
CA ALA A 148 -6.24 -22.60 15.76
C ALA A 148 -4.72 -22.41 15.87
N ARG A 149 -3.91 -23.28 15.25
CA ARG A 149 -2.43 -23.14 15.23
C ARG A 149 -1.99 -21.87 14.52
N LEU A 150 -2.56 -21.57 13.36
CA LEU A 150 -2.23 -20.35 12.60
C LEU A 150 -2.58 -19.07 13.36
N ARG A 151 -3.68 -19.09 14.12
CA ARG A 151 -4.10 -17.94 14.94
C ARG A 151 -3.31 -17.85 16.24
N ALA A 152 -2.88 -18.95 16.81
CA ALA A 152 -2.06 -18.95 18.03
C ALA A 152 -0.71 -18.21 17.86
N ALA A 153 -0.18 -18.17 16.63
CA ALA A 153 1.01 -17.40 16.31
C ALA A 153 0.77 -15.86 16.32
N ALA A 154 -0.49 -15.41 16.36
CA ALA A 154 -0.84 -14.00 16.44
C ALA A 154 -0.75 -13.50 17.89
N PRO A 155 -0.21 -12.28 18.13
CA PRO A 155 -0.13 -11.70 19.47
C PRO A 155 -1.53 -11.52 20.07
N GLY A 156 -1.68 -11.94 21.34
CA GLY A 156 -2.91 -11.78 22.11
C GLY A 156 -3.04 -10.36 22.65
N TRP A 157 -4.19 -9.73 22.43
CA TRP A 157 -4.44 -8.37 22.90
C TRP A 157 -5.91 -8.23 23.33
N ASP A 158 -6.11 -7.58 24.47
CA ASP A 158 -7.44 -7.20 24.96
C ASP A 158 -7.89 -5.84 24.39
N ALA A 159 -9.13 -5.47 24.69
CA ALA A 159 -9.70 -4.20 24.24
C ALA A 159 -8.97 -2.99 24.81
N ALA A 160 -8.58 -3.02 26.10
CA ALA A 160 -7.92 -1.90 26.76
C ALA A 160 -6.54 -1.61 26.16
N ARG A 161 -5.77 -2.66 25.85
CA ARG A 161 -4.48 -2.53 25.16
C ARG A 161 -4.65 -2.01 23.74
N ARG A 162 -5.67 -2.46 22.99
CA ARG A 162 -5.97 -1.93 21.65
C ARG A 162 -6.30 -0.45 21.69
N ASP A 163 -7.11 -0.02 22.66
CA ASP A 163 -7.48 1.39 22.81
C ASP A 163 -6.29 2.25 23.23
N ALA A 164 -5.44 1.76 24.13
CA ALA A 164 -4.20 2.43 24.53
C ALA A 164 -3.24 2.57 23.33
N LEU A 165 -3.06 1.53 22.54
CA LEU A 165 -2.25 1.56 21.32
C LEU A 165 -2.82 2.53 20.28
N SER A 166 -4.14 2.57 20.12
CA SER A 166 -4.81 3.51 19.23
C SER A 166 -4.50 4.96 19.61
N ARG A 167 -4.62 5.31 20.89
CA ARG A 167 -4.27 6.66 21.39
C ARG A 167 -2.80 6.98 21.22
N LEU A 168 -1.91 6.03 21.50
CA LEU A 168 -0.46 6.21 21.32
C LEU A 168 -0.10 6.49 19.87
N LEU A 169 -0.64 5.70 18.95
CA LEU A 169 -0.42 5.88 17.51
C LEU A 169 -1.05 7.17 16.99
N GLN A 170 -2.19 7.59 17.54
CA GLN A 170 -2.83 8.86 17.19
C GLN A 170 -1.97 10.06 17.60
N ALA A 171 -1.44 10.08 18.82
CA ALA A 171 -0.48 11.10 19.27
C ALA A 171 0.80 11.09 18.40
N GLY A 172 1.28 9.90 18.04
CA GLY A 172 2.39 9.74 17.11
C GLY A 172 2.08 10.25 15.71
N ALA A 173 0.86 10.03 15.20
CA ALA A 173 0.39 10.52 13.91
C ALA A 173 0.39 12.05 13.86
N GLU A 174 -0.04 12.73 14.91
CA GLU A 174 -0.01 14.18 15.02
C GLU A 174 1.42 14.74 15.01
N ARG A 175 2.35 14.08 15.71
CA ARG A 175 3.77 14.47 15.71
C ARG A 175 4.40 14.32 14.33
N VAL A 176 4.17 13.19 13.70
CA VAL A 176 4.64 12.92 12.33
C VAL A 176 4.03 13.91 11.35
N ALA A 177 2.74 14.20 11.47
CA ALA A 177 2.05 15.19 10.63
C ALA A 177 2.66 16.59 10.76
N ARG A 178 3.00 17.02 11.97
CA ARG A 178 3.71 18.30 12.21
C ARG A 178 5.09 18.29 11.59
N ALA A 179 5.89 17.27 11.83
CA ALA A 179 7.23 17.17 11.24
C ALA A 179 7.21 17.21 9.70
N ILE A 180 6.17 16.64 9.10
CA ILE A 180 5.94 16.73 7.65
C ILE A 180 5.58 18.14 7.24
N SER A 181 4.65 18.78 7.96
CA SER A 181 4.24 20.16 7.67
C SER A 181 5.43 21.11 7.78
N ASP A 182 6.26 20.96 8.81
CA ASP A 182 7.48 21.74 9.01
C ASP A 182 8.50 21.50 7.89
N HIS A 183 8.66 20.24 7.50
CA HIS A 183 9.56 19.89 6.39
C HIS A 183 9.05 20.41 5.03
N LEU A 184 7.74 20.43 4.83
CA LEU A 184 7.12 21.01 3.64
C LEU A 184 7.18 22.54 3.65
N ALA A 185 7.04 23.16 4.82
CA ALA A 185 7.13 24.61 4.99
C ALA A 185 8.58 25.12 4.86
N SER A 186 9.56 24.32 5.28
CA SER A 186 10.99 24.65 5.18
C SER A 186 11.60 24.27 3.81
N ALA A 187 10.88 23.52 2.97
CA ALA A 187 11.29 23.30 1.60
C ALA A 187 11.11 24.61 0.82
N PRO A 188 12.18 25.23 0.31
CA PRO A 188 12.02 26.35 -0.59
C PRO A 188 11.25 25.82 -1.81
N ASP A 189 10.11 26.44 -2.07
CA ASP A 189 9.19 26.16 -3.16
C ASP A 189 8.51 24.78 -3.06
N GLY A 190 7.16 24.79 -3.12
CA GLY A 190 6.32 23.59 -3.30
C GLY A 190 6.83 22.69 -4.42
N VAL A 191 6.14 21.60 -4.76
CA VAL A 191 6.56 20.74 -5.89
C VAL A 191 6.87 21.68 -7.07
N PRO A 192 8.13 21.71 -7.58
CA PRO A 192 8.47 22.66 -8.62
C PRO A 192 7.47 22.54 -9.78
N GLU A 193 7.00 23.65 -10.32
CA GLU A 193 6.06 23.70 -11.46
C GLU A 193 6.50 22.75 -12.59
N LEU A 194 7.82 22.67 -12.80
CA LEU A 194 8.42 21.73 -13.75
C LEU A 194 8.02 20.27 -13.48
N VAL A 195 7.97 19.87 -12.22
CA VAL A 195 7.61 18.50 -11.81
C VAL A 195 6.10 18.27 -11.96
N GLU A 196 5.28 19.25 -11.63
CA GLU A 196 3.82 19.18 -11.83
C GLU A 196 3.47 19.06 -13.31
N ARG A 197 4.12 19.86 -14.16
CA ARG A 197 3.95 19.78 -15.62
C ARG A 197 4.46 18.43 -16.17
N ALA A 198 5.56 17.91 -15.64
CA ALA A 198 6.05 16.57 -16.01
C ALA A 198 5.02 15.49 -15.67
N TYR A 199 4.41 15.56 -14.50
CA TYR A 199 3.34 14.65 -14.10
C TYR A 199 2.13 14.73 -15.04
N ALA A 200 1.63 15.91 -15.32
CA ALA A 200 0.47 16.11 -16.21
C ALA A 200 0.71 15.44 -17.57
N ILE A 201 1.88 15.63 -18.16
CA ILE A 201 2.24 15.01 -19.44
C ILE A 201 2.37 13.47 -19.32
N VAL A 202 3.03 12.97 -18.27
CA VAL A 202 3.13 11.52 -18.07
C VAL A 202 1.76 10.87 -17.94
N HIS A 203 0.85 11.47 -17.17
CA HIS A 203 -0.49 10.94 -16.98
C HIS A 203 -1.35 10.97 -18.25
N ALA A 204 -1.19 12.00 -19.06
CA ALA A 204 -1.93 12.10 -20.33
C ALA A 204 -1.40 11.17 -21.42
N GLU A 205 -0.09 10.87 -21.41
CA GLU A 205 0.58 10.26 -22.54
C GLU A 205 1.43 9.02 -22.23
N TYR A 206 1.29 8.44 -21.04
CA TYR A 206 2.06 7.26 -20.61
C TYR A 206 2.08 6.11 -21.63
N ALA A 207 0.97 5.92 -22.33
CA ALA A 207 0.78 4.85 -23.32
C ALA A 207 1.49 5.12 -24.66
N ARG A 208 1.86 6.37 -24.96
CA ARG A 208 2.38 6.80 -26.27
C ARG A 208 3.91 6.72 -26.40
N GLY A 209 4.56 5.80 -25.69
CA GLY A 209 6.01 5.62 -25.80
C GLY A 209 6.83 6.78 -25.26
N LEU A 210 6.31 7.51 -24.27
CA LEU A 210 6.97 8.66 -23.66
C LEU A 210 8.38 8.31 -23.16
N ARG A 211 9.39 9.09 -23.64
CA ARG A 211 10.78 8.99 -23.23
C ARG A 211 11.20 10.26 -22.51
N VAL A 212 12.04 10.13 -21.48
CA VAL A 212 12.51 11.28 -20.67
C VAL A 212 13.13 12.42 -21.50
N PRO A 213 13.97 12.17 -22.52
CA PRO A 213 14.49 13.25 -23.35
C PRO A 213 13.39 14.00 -24.14
N ALA A 214 12.37 13.30 -24.60
CA ALA A 214 11.23 13.93 -25.31
C ALA A 214 10.40 14.77 -24.36
N LEU A 215 10.16 14.27 -23.15
CA LEU A 215 9.46 14.99 -22.09
C LEU A 215 10.21 16.27 -21.69
N ALA A 216 11.52 16.17 -21.51
CA ALA A 216 12.36 17.32 -21.13
C ALA A 216 12.36 18.42 -22.21
N ARG A 217 12.45 18.06 -23.50
CA ARG A 217 12.33 19.00 -24.61
C ARG A 217 10.99 19.74 -24.61
N ARG A 218 9.89 19.04 -24.35
CA ARG A 218 8.54 19.65 -24.27
C ARG A 218 8.39 20.62 -23.09
N LEU A 219 9.15 20.35 -22.03
CA LEU A 219 9.17 21.20 -20.83
C LEU A 219 10.20 22.35 -20.94
N GLY A 220 10.95 22.44 -22.04
CA GLY A 220 11.94 23.48 -22.26
C GLY A 220 13.21 23.34 -21.43
N VAL A 221 13.54 22.13 -20.97
CA VAL A 221 14.69 21.86 -20.11
C VAL A 221 15.54 20.69 -20.61
N SER A 222 16.79 20.56 -20.10
CA SER A 222 17.61 19.39 -20.38
C SER A 222 17.07 18.15 -19.64
N ALA A 223 17.29 16.96 -20.20
CA ALA A 223 16.90 15.68 -19.57
C ALA A 223 17.57 15.49 -18.20
N ALA A 224 18.82 15.97 -18.07
CA ALA A 224 19.56 15.89 -16.81
C ALA A 224 18.94 16.83 -15.74
N HIS A 225 18.55 18.04 -16.11
CA HIS A 225 17.88 18.97 -15.21
C HIS A 225 16.54 18.41 -14.75
N LEU A 226 15.69 17.99 -15.70
CA LEU A 226 14.41 17.38 -15.37
C LEU A 226 14.58 16.18 -14.43
N SER A 227 15.52 15.27 -14.70
CA SER A 227 15.72 14.08 -13.88
C SER A 227 16.20 14.42 -12.47
N ARG A 228 17.11 15.40 -12.31
CA ARG A 228 17.57 15.85 -10.99
C ARG A 228 16.47 16.52 -10.20
N THR A 229 15.76 17.48 -10.81
CA THR A 229 14.66 18.20 -10.18
C THR A 229 13.55 17.24 -9.77
N PHE A 230 13.19 16.32 -10.66
CA PHE A 230 12.19 15.31 -10.36
C PHE A 230 12.62 14.39 -9.19
N HIS A 231 13.87 13.90 -9.23
CA HIS A 231 14.40 13.06 -8.16
C HIS A 231 14.48 13.81 -6.82
N HIS A 232 14.95 15.05 -6.84
CA HIS A 232 15.04 15.88 -5.63
C HIS A 232 13.64 16.13 -5.03
N ALA A 233 12.66 16.46 -5.88
CA ALA A 233 11.31 16.73 -5.45
C ALA A 233 10.51 15.50 -5.00
N THR A 234 10.79 14.31 -5.56
CA THR A 234 9.96 13.11 -5.41
C THR A 234 10.66 11.93 -4.73
N GLY A 235 11.98 11.96 -4.64
CA GLY A 235 12.80 10.82 -4.21
C GLY A 235 12.88 9.66 -5.22
N LEU A 236 12.21 9.78 -6.38
CA LEU A 236 12.14 8.74 -7.40
C LEU A 236 12.85 9.16 -8.69
N ARG A 237 13.48 8.23 -9.39
CA ARG A 237 13.93 8.51 -10.75
C ARG A 237 12.73 8.60 -11.68
N LEU A 238 12.67 9.61 -12.54
CA LEU A 238 11.55 9.83 -13.46
C LEU A 238 11.26 8.61 -14.35
N VAL A 239 12.29 7.89 -14.79
CA VAL A 239 12.14 6.65 -15.58
C VAL A 239 11.40 5.56 -14.80
N ASP A 240 11.75 5.38 -13.52
CA ASP A 240 11.11 4.38 -12.65
C ASP A 240 9.67 4.77 -12.34
N TYR A 241 9.43 6.06 -12.16
CA TYR A 241 8.08 6.58 -12.00
C TYR A 241 7.19 6.26 -13.22
N VAL A 242 7.64 6.58 -14.43
CA VAL A 242 6.89 6.29 -15.66
C VAL A 242 6.64 4.79 -15.83
N ALA A 243 7.65 3.96 -15.58
CA ALA A 243 7.53 2.51 -15.68
C ALA A 243 6.50 1.95 -14.67
N ARG A 244 6.54 2.44 -13.44
CA ARG A 244 5.61 2.07 -12.39
C ARG A 244 4.18 2.52 -12.69
N TYR A 245 4.00 3.75 -13.14
CA TYR A 245 2.69 4.26 -13.55
C TYR A 245 2.06 3.42 -14.67
N ARG A 246 2.86 3.03 -15.68
CA ARG A 246 2.43 2.11 -16.74
C ARG A 246 2.00 0.74 -16.19
N ALA A 247 2.75 0.19 -15.24
CA ALA A 247 2.40 -1.09 -14.63
C ALA A 247 1.08 -1.01 -13.85
N GLU A 248 0.80 0.10 -13.18
CA GLU A 248 -0.47 0.34 -12.48
C GLU A 248 -1.65 0.42 -13.46
N ARG A 249 -1.48 1.13 -14.57
CA ARG A 249 -2.50 1.19 -15.63
C ARG A 249 -2.72 -0.17 -16.30
N ALA A 250 -1.63 -0.91 -16.53
CA ALA A 250 -1.71 -2.28 -17.04
C ALA A 250 -2.49 -3.20 -16.11
N ARG A 251 -2.29 -3.05 -14.80
CA ARG A 251 -3.04 -3.82 -13.81
C ARG A 251 -4.53 -3.56 -13.89
N ALA A 252 -4.97 -2.31 -13.99
CA ALA A 252 -6.37 -1.97 -14.17
C ALA A 252 -6.94 -2.67 -15.41
N LEU A 253 -6.25 -2.59 -16.56
CA LEU A 253 -6.66 -3.25 -17.80
C LEU A 253 -6.69 -4.79 -17.70
N LEU A 254 -5.83 -5.41 -16.88
CA LEU A 254 -5.83 -6.85 -16.63
C LEU A 254 -7.03 -7.30 -15.81
N LEU A 255 -7.54 -6.43 -14.93
CA LEU A 255 -8.68 -6.71 -14.03
C LEU A 255 -10.02 -6.39 -14.66
N GLU A 256 -10.06 -5.48 -15.64
CA GLU A 256 -11.28 -5.02 -16.32
C GLU A 256 -11.74 -5.91 -17.48
N GLY A 257 -10.92 -6.88 -17.94
CA GLY A 257 -11.29 -7.69 -19.08
C GLY A 257 -10.29 -8.76 -19.51
N ASP A 258 -10.64 -9.51 -20.58
CA ASP A 258 -9.92 -10.69 -21.06
C ASP A 258 -8.81 -10.40 -22.09
N ARG A 259 -8.36 -9.15 -22.21
CA ARG A 259 -7.31 -8.76 -23.16
C ARG A 259 -6.06 -9.59 -22.96
N ALA A 260 -5.41 -10.04 -24.04
CA ALA A 260 -4.15 -10.76 -23.93
C ALA A 260 -3.09 -9.93 -23.16
N VAL A 261 -2.27 -10.59 -22.34
CA VAL A 261 -1.22 -9.93 -21.55
C VAL A 261 -0.29 -9.06 -22.41
N ALA A 262 -0.01 -9.52 -23.64
CA ALA A 262 0.79 -8.78 -24.60
C ALA A 262 0.09 -7.51 -25.11
N GLU A 263 -1.21 -7.53 -25.26
CA GLU A 263 -2.01 -6.36 -25.63
C GLU A 263 -2.06 -5.35 -24.50
N VAL A 264 -2.27 -5.81 -23.27
CA VAL A 264 -2.23 -4.95 -22.10
C VAL A 264 -0.86 -4.27 -21.95
N ALA A 265 0.24 -5.01 -22.14
CA ALA A 265 1.58 -4.42 -22.10
C ALA A 265 1.74 -3.28 -23.11
N ARG A 266 1.30 -3.49 -24.37
CA ARG A 266 1.35 -2.47 -25.42
C ARG A 266 0.41 -1.30 -25.13
N ALA A 267 -0.83 -1.56 -24.75
CA ALA A 267 -1.81 -0.53 -24.40
C ALA A 267 -1.36 0.33 -23.21
N SER A 268 -0.51 -0.22 -22.34
CA SER A 268 0.08 0.50 -21.22
C SER A 268 1.43 1.18 -21.54
N GLY A 269 1.86 1.16 -22.81
CA GLY A 269 3.05 1.89 -23.28
C GLY A 269 4.38 1.20 -23.01
N PHE A 270 4.42 -0.10 -22.73
CA PHE A 270 5.67 -0.85 -22.64
C PHE A 270 6.23 -1.20 -24.03
N ALA A 271 7.53 -0.99 -24.19
CA ALA A 271 8.21 -1.28 -25.45
C ALA A 271 8.40 -2.79 -25.70
N SER A 272 8.43 -3.61 -24.64
CA SER A 272 8.56 -5.06 -24.74
C SER A 272 7.83 -5.77 -23.62
N ILE A 273 7.39 -7.00 -23.88
CA ILE A 273 6.74 -7.88 -22.89
C ILE A 273 7.73 -8.23 -21.76
N SER A 274 9.00 -8.38 -22.07
CA SER A 274 10.05 -8.67 -21.08
C SER A 274 10.21 -7.53 -20.07
N GLN A 275 10.27 -6.29 -20.57
CA GLN A 275 10.28 -5.10 -19.70
C GLN A 275 9.01 -5.01 -18.86
N PHE A 276 7.85 -5.22 -19.48
CA PHE A 276 6.57 -5.25 -18.77
C PHE A 276 6.56 -6.26 -17.63
N ASN A 277 6.90 -7.52 -17.91
CA ASN A 277 6.89 -8.58 -16.90
C ASN A 277 7.84 -8.28 -15.74
N ARG A 278 9.06 -7.77 -16.04
CA ARG A 278 10.03 -7.38 -15.02
C ARG A 278 9.51 -6.25 -14.13
N VAL A 279 9.01 -5.16 -14.72
CA VAL A 279 8.49 -4.01 -13.98
C VAL A 279 7.24 -4.40 -13.21
N PHE A 280 6.33 -5.14 -13.83
CA PHE A 280 5.08 -5.59 -13.22
C PHE A 280 5.35 -6.46 -11.99
N ARG A 281 6.26 -7.45 -12.10
CA ARG A 281 6.66 -8.30 -10.98
C ARG A 281 7.35 -7.50 -9.88
N ALA A 282 8.24 -6.57 -10.24
CA ALA A 282 8.89 -5.69 -9.25
C ALA A 282 7.90 -4.75 -8.54
N THR A 283 6.80 -4.37 -9.21
CA THR A 283 5.79 -3.47 -8.66
C THR A 283 4.74 -4.20 -7.81
N PHE A 284 4.33 -5.41 -8.21
CA PHE A 284 3.19 -6.12 -7.62
C PHE A 284 3.54 -7.47 -6.98
N GLY A 285 4.80 -7.89 -7.00
CA GLY A 285 5.26 -9.16 -6.44
C GLY A 285 4.83 -10.41 -7.24
N ALA A 286 3.91 -10.26 -8.22
CA ALA A 286 3.36 -11.35 -9.01
C ALA A 286 3.47 -11.09 -10.52
N ALA A 287 3.49 -12.15 -11.32
CA ALA A 287 3.45 -12.00 -12.78
C ALA A 287 2.05 -11.58 -13.25
N PRO A 288 1.92 -10.87 -14.41
CA PRO A 288 0.62 -10.43 -14.93
C PRO A 288 -0.40 -11.56 -15.10
N ARG A 289 0.06 -12.74 -15.57
CA ARG A 289 -0.80 -13.92 -15.73
C ARG A 289 -1.30 -14.47 -14.39
N GLN A 290 -0.44 -14.46 -13.38
CA GLN A 290 -0.81 -14.88 -12.03
C GLN A 290 -1.88 -13.96 -11.44
N LEU A 291 -1.69 -12.64 -11.59
CA LEU A 291 -2.67 -11.67 -11.10
C LEU A 291 -4.05 -11.88 -11.78
N ARG A 292 -4.08 -12.13 -13.10
CA ARG A 292 -5.33 -12.41 -13.82
C ARG A 292 -6.00 -13.69 -13.32
N ALA A 293 -5.25 -14.78 -13.20
CA ALA A 293 -5.78 -16.04 -12.70
C ALA A 293 -6.40 -15.90 -11.31
N MET A 294 -5.89 -14.96 -10.50
CA MET A 294 -6.42 -14.64 -9.18
C MET A 294 -7.76 -13.89 -9.20
N THR A 295 -8.20 -13.38 -10.35
CA THR A 295 -9.43 -12.58 -10.49
C THR A 295 -10.53 -13.26 -11.29
N THR A 296 -10.20 -14.28 -12.08
CA THR A 296 -11.14 -15.02 -12.95
C THR A 296 -11.68 -16.31 -12.29
N SER A 297 -11.22 -16.65 -11.11
CA SER A 297 -11.72 -17.75 -10.25
C SER A 297 -12.50 -17.16 -9.09
#